data_401e882ceec57bdff86168d630e013b9
#
_entry.id   401e882ceec57bdff86168d630e013b9
#
_cell.length_a   1.000
_cell.length_b   1.000
_cell.length_c   1.000
_cell.angle_alpha   90.00
_cell.angle_beta   90.00
_cell.angle_gamma   90.00
#
_symmetry.space_group_name_H-M   'P 1'
#
loop_
_entity.id
_entity.type
_entity.pdbx_description
1 polymer ?
#
loop_
_entity_poly.entity_id
_entity_poly.type
_entity_poly.pdbx_seq_one_letter_code
_entity_poly.pdbx_strand_id
1 'polypeptide(L)'
;MFWNKSASAPAHVELEPAEVAARMERGEIVLVDVREPNEIAAERIPGALVMSLSQFDPAKLPAGEVVLTCLGGKRSAMALAHCRRAGSQVKTHMRGGLAAWKAAGLPTTR
;
A
#
# COMPACT_ATOMS: atom_id res chain seq x y z
N MET A 1 -13.80 -31.28 7.95
CA MET A 1 -13.59 -30.71 7.78
C MET A 1 -13.08 -29.76 7.79
N PHE A 2 -12.86 -29.34 7.84
CA PHE A 2 -12.42 -28.53 7.84
C PHE A 2 -11.95 -27.65 7.54
N TRP A 3 -11.91 -27.47 7.21
CA TRP A 3 -11.56 -26.72 6.84
C TRP A 3 -10.87 -26.01 7.02
N ASN A 4 -10.77 -26.06 6.44
CA ASN A 4 -9.87 -25.40 6.86
C ASN A 4 -9.93 -23.93 6.97
N LYS A 5 -9.67 -23.36 7.98
CA LYS A 5 -9.88 -22.07 8.24
C LYS A 5 -8.87 -21.16 7.83
N SER A 6 -7.66 -21.50 7.87
CA SER A 6 -6.59 -20.66 7.37
C SER A 6 -6.84 -20.34 5.91
N ALA A 7 -7.51 -21.23 5.22
CA ALA A 7 -7.84 -21.02 3.83
C ALA A 7 -8.79 -19.83 3.64
N SER A 8 -9.54 -19.47 4.68
CA SER A 8 -10.48 -18.37 4.56
C SER A 8 -9.88 -17.03 4.99
N ALA A 9 -8.66 -17.02 5.53
CA ALA A 9 -8.02 -15.77 5.92
C ALA A 9 -7.62 -15.01 4.68
N PRO A 10 -7.86 -13.68 4.63
CA PRO A 10 -7.44 -12.91 3.46
C PRO A 10 -5.93 -12.88 3.35
N ALA A 11 -5.44 -12.92 2.12
CA ALA A 11 -4.01 -12.83 1.88
C ALA A 11 -3.49 -11.44 2.26
N HIS A 12 -4.36 -10.44 2.23
CA HIS A 12 -4.01 -9.07 2.57
C HIS A 12 -5.24 -8.32 3.08
N VAL A 13 -4.98 -7.15 3.62
CA VAL A 13 -6.01 -6.25 4.14
C VAL A 13 -6.08 -5.04 3.21
N GLU A 14 -7.30 -4.59 2.91
CA GLU A 14 -7.51 -3.38 2.13
C GLU A 14 -8.11 -2.29 3.01
N LEU A 15 -7.56 -1.08 2.91
CA LEU A 15 -8.13 0.09 3.56
C LEU A 15 -8.63 1.05 2.48
N GLU A 16 -9.75 1.70 2.76
CA GLU A 16 -10.27 2.74 1.87
C GLU A 16 -9.39 3.97 1.92
N PRO A 17 -9.32 4.75 0.83
CA PRO A 17 -8.49 5.97 0.82
C PRO A 17 -8.78 6.94 1.97
N ALA A 18 -10.04 7.12 2.33
CA ALA A 18 -10.38 8.03 3.41
C ALA A 18 -9.79 7.55 4.75
N GLU A 19 -9.81 6.25 4.99
CA GLU A 19 -9.23 5.68 6.20
C GLU A 19 -7.71 5.83 6.20
N VAL A 20 -7.08 5.61 5.05
CA VAL A 20 -5.64 5.80 4.91
C VAL A 20 -5.27 7.24 5.21
N ALA A 21 -6.01 8.20 4.63
CA ALA A 21 -5.73 9.62 4.85
C ALA A 21 -5.84 9.98 6.33
N ALA A 22 -6.90 9.50 6.99
CA ALA A 22 -7.11 9.80 8.40
C ALA A 22 -5.99 9.23 9.28
N ARG A 23 -5.56 8.01 8.99
CA ARG A 23 -4.49 7.39 9.77
C ARG A 23 -3.14 8.03 9.50
N MET A 24 -2.88 8.46 8.27
CA MET A 24 -1.66 9.22 7.98
C MET A 24 -1.62 10.50 8.78
N GLU A 25 -2.74 11.21 8.83
CA GLU A 25 -2.81 12.49 9.54
C GLU A 25 -2.53 12.30 11.03
N ARG A 26 -2.94 11.18 11.59
CA ARG A 26 -2.71 10.88 13.01
C ARG A 26 -1.34 10.23 13.25
N GLY A 27 -0.54 10.03 12.22
CA GLY A 27 0.76 9.41 12.35
C GLY A 27 0.70 7.93 12.68
N GLU A 28 -0.39 7.27 12.36
CA GLU A 28 -0.61 5.86 12.72
C GLU A 28 -0.09 4.88 11.69
N ILE A 29 0.11 5.35 10.46
CA ILE A 29 0.63 4.50 9.38
C ILE A 29 1.66 5.24 8.55
N VAL A 30 2.46 4.46 7.84
CA VAL A 30 3.38 4.97 6.82
C VAL A 30 2.87 4.46 5.48
N LEU A 31 2.55 5.37 4.57
CA LEU A 31 2.11 5.00 3.23
C LEU A 31 3.33 4.87 2.33
N VAL A 32 3.45 3.74 1.63
CA VAL A 32 4.56 3.49 0.72
C VAL A 32 4.00 3.26 -0.68
N ASP A 33 4.41 4.10 -1.61
CA ASP A 33 3.97 4.05 -3.00
C ASP A 33 4.94 3.19 -3.80
N VAL A 34 4.43 2.13 -4.43
CA VAL A 34 5.27 1.21 -5.18
C VAL A 34 5.26 1.49 -6.69
N ARG A 35 4.72 2.66 -7.10
CA ARG A 35 4.76 3.06 -8.50
C ARG A 35 6.18 3.44 -8.89
N GLU A 36 6.44 3.55 -10.19
CA GLU A 36 7.77 3.86 -10.70
C GLU A 36 8.07 5.36 -10.63
N PRO A 37 9.36 5.75 -10.63
CA PRO A 37 9.73 7.15 -10.42
C PRO A 37 9.09 8.16 -11.37
N ASN A 38 8.89 7.79 -12.63
CA ASN A 38 8.26 8.72 -13.58
C ASN A 38 6.80 8.99 -13.23
N GLU A 39 6.12 8.00 -12.67
CA GLU A 39 4.74 8.20 -12.22
C GLU A 39 4.71 9.10 -10.99
N ILE A 40 5.63 8.88 -10.06
CA ILE A 40 5.73 9.67 -8.83
C ILE A 40 6.03 11.13 -9.18
N ALA A 41 6.92 11.36 -10.15
CA ALA A 41 7.28 12.72 -10.55
C ALA A 41 6.10 13.47 -11.14
N ALA A 42 5.20 12.76 -11.81
CA ALA A 42 4.05 13.40 -12.43
C ALA A 42 2.98 13.77 -11.41
N GLU A 43 2.75 12.90 -10.43
CA GLU A 43 1.73 13.16 -9.40
C GLU A 43 1.91 12.15 -8.28
N ARG A 44 1.78 12.60 -7.04
CA ARG A 44 1.93 11.71 -5.89
C ARG A 44 1.09 12.16 -4.71
N ILE A 45 0.92 11.27 -3.74
CA ILE A 45 0.26 11.59 -2.49
C ILE A 45 1.29 12.25 -1.56
N PRO A 46 0.99 13.44 -1.04
CA PRO A 46 1.92 14.10 -0.13
C PRO A 46 2.20 13.22 1.10
N GLY A 47 3.46 13.12 1.48
CA GLY A 47 3.87 12.37 2.66
C GLY A 47 4.11 10.90 2.44
N ALA A 48 3.76 10.35 1.26
CA ALA A 48 4.05 8.95 0.97
C ALA A 48 5.53 8.75 0.70
N LEU A 49 6.08 7.66 1.20
CA LEU A 49 7.43 7.23 0.83
C LEU A 49 7.36 6.45 -0.47
N VAL A 50 8.49 6.30 -1.14
CA VAL A 50 8.53 5.62 -2.43
C VAL A 50 9.44 4.40 -2.34
N MET A 51 8.92 3.26 -2.79
CA MET A 51 9.74 2.06 -3.00
C MET A 51 9.16 1.34 -4.21
N SER A 52 9.71 1.66 -5.39
CA SER A 52 9.17 1.16 -6.66
C SER A 52 9.18 -0.36 -6.72
N LEU A 53 8.12 -0.92 -7.30
CA LEU A 53 7.98 -2.37 -7.39
C LEU A 53 9.18 -3.03 -8.05
N SER A 54 9.77 -2.37 -9.05
CA SER A 54 10.94 -2.90 -9.76
C SER A 54 12.15 -3.09 -8.85
N GLN A 55 12.18 -2.43 -7.69
CA GLN A 55 13.27 -2.55 -6.72
C GLN A 55 12.75 -2.88 -5.33
N PHE A 56 11.56 -3.46 -5.26
CA PHE A 56 10.89 -3.69 -4.00
C PHE A 56 11.63 -4.74 -3.16
N ASP A 57 11.90 -4.39 -1.93
CA ASP A 57 12.58 -5.28 -0.99
C ASP A 57 11.86 -5.17 0.37
N PRO A 58 11.09 -6.19 0.77
CA PRO A 58 10.36 -6.13 2.03
C PRO A 58 11.25 -5.85 3.25
N ALA A 59 12.52 -6.27 3.20
CA ALA A 59 13.45 -6.06 4.32
C ALA A 59 13.79 -4.59 4.51
N LYS A 60 13.56 -3.76 3.49
CA LYS A 60 13.89 -2.33 3.54
C LYS A 60 12.69 -1.46 3.82
N LEU A 61 11.52 -2.05 4.05
CA LEU A 61 10.34 -1.27 4.41
C LEU A 61 10.55 -0.60 5.77
N PRO A 62 9.98 0.60 5.97
CA PRO A 62 10.14 1.28 7.25
C PRO A 62 9.47 0.52 8.38
N ALA A 63 9.89 0.83 9.61
CA ALA A 63 9.25 0.29 10.80
C ALA A 63 7.86 0.90 10.97
N GLY A 64 7.03 0.24 11.75
CA GLY A 64 5.69 0.71 12.05
C GLY A 64 4.65 0.05 11.15
N GLU A 65 3.47 0.61 11.16
CA GLU A 65 2.36 0.07 10.39
C GLU A 65 2.44 0.61 8.96
N VAL A 66 2.84 -0.25 8.03
CA VAL A 66 3.04 0.13 6.63
C VAL A 66 1.81 -0.22 5.80
N VAL A 67 1.38 0.73 4.97
CA VAL A 67 0.31 0.52 3.99
C VAL A 67 0.89 0.78 2.61
N LEU A 68 0.73 -0.16 1.68
CA LEU A 68 1.26 -0.01 0.34
C LEU A 68 0.21 0.58 -0.59
N THR A 69 0.65 1.29 -1.62
CA THR A 69 -0.27 1.80 -2.65
C THR A 69 0.42 1.79 -4.02
N CYS A 70 -0.39 1.85 -5.06
CA CYS A 70 0.07 2.02 -6.44
C CYS A 70 -0.98 2.86 -7.18
N LEU A 71 -1.10 2.72 -8.49
CA LEU A 71 -2.08 3.50 -9.24
C LEU A 71 -3.50 2.95 -9.06
N GLY A 72 -3.70 1.65 -9.24
CA GLY A 72 -5.02 1.04 -9.21
C GLY A 72 -5.20 -0.11 -8.24
N GLY A 73 -4.16 -0.48 -7.51
CA GLY A 73 -4.23 -1.56 -6.53
C GLY A 73 -3.56 -2.87 -6.95
N LYS A 74 -3.24 -3.03 -8.23
CA LYS A 74 -2.70 -4.30 -8.71
C LYS A 74 -1.25 -4.52 -8.30
N ARG A 75 -0.41 -3.52 -8.51
CA ARG A 75 1.01 -3.63 -8.16
C ARG A 75 1.22 -3.68 -6.65
N SER A 76 0.41 -2.94 -5.89
CA SER A 76 0.53 -3.01 -4.44
C SER A 76 0.10 -4.39 -3.92
N ALA A 77 -0.88 -5.04 -4.56
CA ALA A 77 -1.24 -6.42 -4.22
C ALA A 77 -0.07 -7.37 -4.52
N MET A 78 0.64 -7.15 -5.64
CA MET A 78 1.82 -7.94 -5.98
C MET A 78 2.92 -7.75 -4.96
N ALA A 79 3.12 -6.50 -4.51
CA ALA A 79 4.12 -6.21 -3.49
C ALA A 79 3.76 -6.89 -2.17
N LEU A 80 2.48 -6.93 -1.81
CA LEU A 80 2.04 -7.65 -0.61
C LEU A 80 2.31 -9.15 -0.70
N ALA A 81 2.12 -9.75 -1.89
CA ALA A 81 2.45 -11.15 -2.08
C ALA A 81 3.95 -11.37 -1.88
N HIS A 82 4.77 -10.43 -2.34
CA HIS A 82 6.21 -10.48 -2.12
C HIS A 82 6.54 -10.41 -0.63
N CYS A 83 5.87 -9.51 0.10
CA CYS A 83 6.02 -9.41 1.55
C CYS A 83 5.68 -10.74 2.23
N ARG A 84 4.58 -11.36 1.82
CA ARG A 84 4.16 -12.62 2.42
C ARG A 84 5.19 -13.72 2.20
N ARG A 85 5.75 -13.80 0.99
CA ARG A 85 6.77 -14.80 0.69
C ARG A 85 8.04 -14.58 1.49
N ALA A 86 8.34 -13.33 1.80
CA ALA A 86 9.54 -12.97 2.55
C ALA A 86 9.35 -13.03 4.06
N GLY A 87 8.16 -13.37 4.53
CA GLY A 87 7.87 -13.41 5.96
C GLY A 87 7.69 -12.05 6.60
N SER A 88 7.47 -11.02 5.80
CA SER A 88 7.19 -9.67 6.30
C SER A 88 5.78 -9.62 6.88
N GLN A 89 5.60 -8.80 7.92
CA GLN A 89 4.28 -8.61 8.51
C GLN A 89 3.43 -7.59 7.76
N VAL A 90 3.99 -6.91 6.78
CA VAL A 90 3.24 -5.93 5.99
C VAL A 90 2.21 -6.66 5.16
N LYS A 91 0.94 -6.35 5.37
CA LYS A 91 -0.17 -7.08 4.74
C LYS A 91 -1.30 -6.18 4.28
N THR A 92 -1.12 -4.88 4.33
CA THR A 92 -2.18 -3.92 4.07
C THR A 92 -1.85 -3.05 2.88
N HIS A 93 -2.82 -2.84 2.00
CA HIS A 93 -2.67 -1.84 0.95
C HIS A 93 -3.96 -1.02 0.81
N MET A 94 -3.83 0.12 0.13
CA MET A 94 -4.96 1.01 -0.09
C MET A 94 -5.76 0.53 -1.30
N ARG A 95 -7.06 0.31 -1.10
CA ARG A 95 -7.92 -0.18 -2.16
C ARG A 95 -8.02 0.84 -3.28
N GLY A 96 -7.83 0.39 -4.51
CA GLY A 96 -7.97 1.22 -5.69
C GLY A 96 -6.84 2.21 -5.93
N GLY A 97 -5.85 2.28 -5.04
CA GLY A 97 -4.64 3.09 -5.25
C GLY A 97 -4.88 4.58 -5.43
N LEU A 98 -3.96 5.22 -6.13
CA LEU A 98 -4.03 6.66 -6.38
C LEU A 98 -5.32 7.06 -7.09
N ALA A 99 -5.81 6.21 -8.00
CA ALA A 99 -7.04 6.52 -8.71
C ALA A 99 -8.21 6.66 -7.74
N ALA A 100 -8.33 5.75 -6.79
CA ALA A 100 -9.40 5.81 -5.79
C ALA A 100 -9.19 6.96 -4.81
N TRP A 101 -7.93 7.24 -4.47
CA TRP A 101 -7.58 8.38 -3.62
C TRP A 101 -8.09 9.69 -4.24
N LYS A 102 -7.83 9.87 -5.53
CA LYS A 102 -8.28 11.07 -6.25
C LYS A 102 -9.80 11.10 -6.37
N ALA A 103 -10.42 9.96 -6.63
CA ALA A 103 -11.88 9.89 -6.74
C ALA A 103 -12.55 10.25 -5.42
N ALA A 104 -11.87 10.03 -4.29
CA ALA A 104 -12.36 10.42 -2.97
C ALA A 104 -12.11 11.90 -2.66
N GLY A 105 -11.54 12.65 -3.60
CA GLY A 105 -11.28 14.08 -3.40
C GLY A 105 -10.08 14.39 -2.53
N LEU A 106 -9.19 13.42 -2.33
CA LEU A 106 -8.05 13.61 -1.45
C LEU A 106 -6.88 14.24 -2.23
N PRO A 107 -6.00 14.97 -1.54
CA PRO A 107 -5.01 15.81 -2.23
C PRO A 107 -3.84 15.04 -2.82
N THR A 108 -3.37 15.54 -3.97
CA THR A 108 -2.12 15.08 -4.57
C THR A 108 -1.23 16.28 -4.84
N THR A 109 0.04 16.02 -5.13
CA THR A 109 1.00 17.05 -5.45
C THR A 109 1.96 16.55 -6.53
N ARG A 110 2.80 17.44 -7.00
CA ARG A 110 3.84 17.11 -7.98
C ARG A 110 5.22 17.27 -7.40
#